data_ede6fed91b3555880d3f4ad683081f28
#
_entry.id   ede6fed91b3555880d3f4ad683081f28
#
_cell.length_a   1.000
_cell.length_b   1.000
_cell.length_c   1.000
_cell.angle_alpha   90.00
_cell.angle_beta   90.00
_cell.angle_gamma   90.00
#
_symmetry.space_group_name_H-M   'P 1'
#
loop_
_entity.id
_entity.type
_entity.pdbx_description
1 polymer ?
#
loop_
_entity_poly.entity_id
_entity_poly.type
_entity_poly.pdbx_seq_one_letter_code
_entity_poly.pdbx_strand_id
1 'polypeptide(L)'
;MGSDRRGAAYGLLSVSRTIGVSPWYWWADAPIVKKDQLHLKVDKYISKEPTVKYRGIFINDEDWGLYRWSKRNFEKEVGNFGPRTYAKVCELLLRLQANYLCPAMHDASMAFHRIPENRVVADRFAIIMGSSHCEPLLFNKIGRAHV
;
A
#
# COMPACT_ATOMS: atom_id res chain seq x y z
N MET A 1 15.75 12.10 -10.89
CA MET A 1 14.52 12.90 -10.69
C MET A 1 13.35 12.10 -11.25
N GLY A 2 12.19 12.10 -10.60
CA GLY A 2 10.98 11.47 -11.14
C GLY A 2 10.21 12.44 -12.04
N SER A 3 9.47 11.94 -13.02
CA SER A 3 8.60 12.73 -13.90
C SER A 3 7.37 13.28 -13.17
N ASP A 4 6.97 12.60 -12.10
CA ASP A 4 5.85 12.97 -11.25
C ASP A 4 6.12 12.59 -9.78
N ARG A 5 5.13 12.82 -8.91
CA ARG A 5 5.22 12.51 -7.47
C ARG A 5 5.54 11.04 -7.20
N ARG A 6 4.95 10.10 -7.94
CA ARG A 6 5.24 8.66 -7.82
C ARG A 6 6.61 8.31 -8.38
N GLY A 7 6.97 8.85 -9.52
CA GLY A 7 8.30 8.65 -10.11
C GLY A 7 9.43 9.10 -9.18
N ALA A 8 9.24 10.20 -8.46
CA ALA A 8 10.18 10.64 -7.43
C ALA A 8 10.27 9.64 -6.27
N ALA A 9 9.13 9.13 -5.78
CA ALA A 9 9.08 8.10 -4.74
C ALA A 9 9.76 6.80 -5.20
N TYR A 10 9.47 6.33 -6.41
CA TYR A 10 10.12 5.14 -6.98
C TYR A 10 11.64 5.30 -7.05
N GLY A 11 12.12 6.47 -7.47
CA GLY A 11 13.56 6.76 -7.50
C GLY A 11 14.21 6.64 -6.12
N LEU A 12 13.64 7.28 -5.11
CA LEU A 12 14.13 7.21 -3.73
C LEU A 12 14.09 5.78 -3.17
N LEU A 13 13.00 5.06 -3.41
CA LEU A 13 12.83 3.69 -2.93
C LEU A 13 13.73 2.70 -3.67
N SER A 14 14.07 2.97 -4.94
CA SER A 14 15.08 2.22 -5.68
C SER A 14 16.46 2.40 -5.07
N VAL A 15 16.85 3.62 -4.70
CA VAL A 15 18.08 3.86 -3.95
C VAL A 15 18.07 3.12 -2.62
N SER A 16 16.96 3.21 -1.87
CA SER A 16 16.76 2.46 -0.61
C SER A 16 17.01 0.96 -0.81
N ARG A 17 16.48 0.38 -1.88
CA ARG A 17 16.70 -1.04 -2.21
C ARG A 17 18.15 -1.33 -2.55
N THR A 18 18.82 -0.47 -3.31
CA THR A 18 20.23 -0.63 -3.71
C THR A 18 21.17 -0.64 -2.49
N ILE A 19 20.85 0.14 -1.46
CA ILE A 19 21.63 0.14 -0.21
C ILE A 19 21.30 -1.02 0.73
N GLY A 20 20.38 -1.91 0.35
CA GLY A 20 20.08 -3.16 1.06
C GLY A 20 18.78 -3.17 1.87
N VAL A 21 17.90 -2.17 1.71
CA VAL A 21 16.58 -2.19 2.35
C VAL A 21 15.60 -2.94 1.46
N SER A 22 15.23 -4.15 1.84
CA SER A 22 14.24 -4.97 1.14
C SER A 22 12.88 -4.26 1.09
N PRO A 23 12.10 -4.35 0.00
CA PRO A 23 10.69 -3.96 0.00
C PRO A 23 9.88 -4.62 1.11
N TRP A 24 10.28 -5.82 1.50
CA TRP A 24 9.62 -6.67 2.48
C TRP A 24 10.11 -6.50 3.92
N TYR A 25 10.95 -5.48 4.17
CA TYR A 25 11.58 -5.29 5.48
C TYR A 25 10.58 -5.25 6.64
N TRP A 26 9.39 -4.75 6.39
CA TRP A 26 8.34 -4.62 7.40
C TRP A 26 7.34 -5.78 7.38
N TRP A 27 6.93 -6.24 6.18
CA TRP A 27 5.89 -7.26 6.03
C TRP A 27 6.39 -8.70 6.21
N ALA A 28 7.64 -8.95 5.96
CA ALA A 28 8.25 -10.28 6.03
C ALA A 28 9.52 -10.30 6.89
N ASP A 29 9.67 -9.32 7.79
CA ASP A 29 10.81 -9.19 8.71
C ASP A 29 12.17 -9.34 8.00
N ALA A 30 12.25 -8.95 6.73
CA ALA A 30 13.48 -9.04 5.97
C ALA A 30 14.55 -8.15 6.62
N PRO A 31 15.69 -8.70 7.06
CA PRO A 31 16.65 -7.99 7.87
C PRO A 31 17.28 -6.82 7.11
N ILE A 32 17.47 -5.72 7.82
CA ILE A 32 18.24 -4.57 7.33
C ILE A 32 19.60 -4.62 8.00
N VAL A 33 20.64 -4.85 7.20
CA VAL A 33 22.01 -4.85 7.70
C VAL A 33 22.49 -3.41 7.88
N LYS A 34 22.74 -3.03 9.14
CA LYS A 34 23.31 -1.72 9.46
C LYS A 34 24.73 -1.63 8.91
N LYS A 35 25.02 -0.51 8.23
CA LYS A 35 26.35 -0.21 7.69
C LYS A 35 26.78 1.16 8.17
N ASP A 36 28.02 1.28 8.61
CA ASP A 36 28.59 2.55 9.05
C ASP A 36 28.89 3.49 7.88
N GLN A 37 29.16 2.92 6.71
CA GLN A 37 29.40 3.66 5.47
C GLN A 37 28.63 3.03 4.30
N LEU A 38 28.09 3.87 3.44
CA LEU A 38 27.40 3.47 2.23
C LEU A 38 28.12 4.06 1.01
N HIS A 39 28.57 3.19 0.13
CA HIS A 39 29.16 3.58 -1.14
C HIS A 39 28.17 3.24 -2.25
N LEU A 40 27.69 4.26 -2.93
CA LEU A 40 26.81 4.11 -4.09
C LEU A 40 27.57 4.55 -5.34
N LYS A 41 27.69 3.63 -6.30
CA LYS A 41 28.04 4.02 -7.66
C LYS A 41 26.80 4.58 -8.31
N VAL A 42 26.81 5.89 -8.58
CA VAL A 42 25.67 6.58 -9.21
C VAL A 42 25.99 6.76 -10.69
N ASP A 43 25.44 5.88 -11.51
CA ASP A 43 25.43 6.06 -12.96
C ASP A 43 24.11 6.72 -13.39
N LYS A 44 24.13 7.45 -14.51
CA LYS A 44 22.91 8.01 -15.08
C LYS A 44 22.01 6.86 -15.56
N TYR A 45 20.90 6.66 -14.85
CA TYR A 45 19.91 5.65 -15.19
C TYR A 45 18.55 6.31 -15.46
N ILE A 46 17.96 6.01 -16.57
CA ILE A 46 16.61 6.42 -16.94
C ILE A 46 15.78 5.16 -17.08
N SER A 47 14.81 4.98 -16.17
CA SER A 47 13.88 3.85 -16.28
C SER A 47 12.97 4.00 -17.50
N LYS A 48 12.70 2.88 -18.16
CA LYS A 48 11.66 2.85 -19.19
C LYS A 48 10.27 3.05 -18.56
N GLU A 49 9.36 3.58 -19.34
CA GLU A 49 7.95 3.63 -18.98
C GLU A 49 7.42 2.20 -18.76
N PRO A 50 6.64 1.96 -17.70
CA PRO A 50 6.03 0.66 -17.47
C PRO A 50 5.06 0.29 -18.58
N THR A 51 5.14 -0.93 -19.09
CA THR A 51 4.24 -1.46 -20.12
C THR A 51 2.78 -1.49 -19.68
N VAL A 52 2.54 -1.69 -18.35
CA VAL A 52 1.21 -1.72 -17.76
C VAL A 52 1.01 -0.47 -16.89
N LYS A 53 -0.02 0.30 -17.20
CA LYS A 53 -0.33 1.56 -16.51
C LYS A 53 -0.70 1.36 -15.04
N TYR A 54 -1.57 0.40 -14.75
CA TYR A 54 -2.05 0.10 -13.39
C TYR A 54 -1.42 -1.20 -12.90
N ARG A 55 -0.71 -1.13 -11.78
CA ARG A 55 0.01 -2.24 -11.17
C ARG A 55 -0.29 -2.23 -9.69
N GLY A 56 -0.82 -3.30 -9.17
CA GLY A 56 -1.23 -3.31 -7.76
C GLY A 56 -1.67 -4.66 -7.26
N ILE A 57 -2.30 -4.65 -6.12
CA ILE A 57 -2.83 -5.82 -5.45
C ILE A 57 -4.30 -5.62 -5.08
N PHE A 58 -4.95 -6.71 -4.80
CA PHE A 58 -6.21 -6.78 -4.12
C PHE A 58 -6.01 -7.36 -2.71
N ILE A 59 -6.54 -6.71 -1.68
CA ILE A 59 -6.57 -7.26 -0.33
C ILE A 59 -7.83 -8.10 -0.21
N ASN A 60 -7.71 -9.39 -0.48
CA ASN A 60 -8.80 -10.35 -0.33
C ASN A 60 -8.79 -10.91 1.09
N ASP A 61 -9.19 -10.09 2.06
CA ASP A 61 -9.24 -10.49 3.48
C ASP A 61 -10.67 -10.86 3.87
N GLU A 62 -10.90 -12.15 4.04
CA GLU A 62 -12.16 -12.75 4.46
C GLU A 62 -12.15 -13.10 5.96
N ASP A 63 -11.67 -12.19 6.80
CA ASP A 63 -11.59 -12.32 8.27
C ASP A 63 -10.55 -13.32 8.81
N TRP A 64 -9.56 -13.71 8.02
CA TRP A 64 -8.59 -14.72 8.47
C TRP A 64 -7.16 -14.19 8.68
N GLY A 65 -6.78 -13.10 8.05
CA GLY A 65 -5.40 -12.65 7.99
C GLY A 65 -5.19 -11.23 8.47
N LEU A 66 -5.02 -10.30 7.54
CA LEU A 66 -4.60 -8.93 7.78
C LEU A 66 -5.57 -8.16 8.70
N TYR A 67 -6.88 -8.36 8.57
CA TYR A 67 -7.88 -7.75 9.44
C TYR A 67 -7.64 -8.08 10.91
N ARG A 68 -7.51 -9.38 11.23
CA ARG A 68 -7.30 -9.85 12.62
C ARG A 68 -5.96 -9.36 13.16
N TRP A 69 -4.93 -9.36 12.34
CA TRP A 69 -3.62 -8.86 12.71
C TRP A 69 -3.66 -7.36 12.99
N SER A 70 -4.24 -6.55 12.10
CA SER A 70 -4.37 -5.10 12.26
C SER A 70 -5.12 -4.76 13.55
N LYS A 71 -6.30 -5.33 13.72
CA LYS A 71 -7.16 -5.13 14.90
C LYS A 71 -6.47 -5.49 16.23
N ARG A 72 -5.68 -6.56 16.25
CA ARG A 72 -5.08 -7.07 17.48
C ARG A 72 -3.72 -6.47 17.80
N ASN A 73 -2.93 -6.17 16.79
CA ASN A 73 -1.52 -5.90 16.96
C ASN A 73 -1.08 -4.51 16.49
N PHE A 74 -1.80 -3.88 15.57
CA PHE A 74 -1.30 -2.69 14.89
C PHE A 74 -2.20 -1.46 15.03
N GLU A 75 -3.51 -1.58 14.77
CA GLU A 75 -4.49 -0.51 14.89
C GLU A 75 -5.64 -0.91 15.84
N LYS A 76 -5.29 -1.22 17.07
CA LYS A 76 -6.24 -1.65 18.10
C LYS A 76 -7.33 -0.62 18.36
N GLU A 77 -6.96 0.66 18.29
CA GLU A 77 -7.84 1.81 18.46
C GLU A 77 -8.92 1.92 17.39
N VAL A 78 -8.60 1.50 16.17
CA VAL A 78 -9.56 1.46 15.05
C VAL A 78 -10.39 0.19 15.07
N GLY A 79 -9.82 -0.90 15.58
CA GLY A 79 -10.46 -2.20 15.63
C GLY A 79 -10.69 -2.84 14.26
N ASN A 80 -10.07 -2.30 13.20
CA ASN A 80 -10.21 -2.71 11.81
C ASN A 80 -8.99 -2.31 10.98
N PHE A 81 -9.11 -2.32 9.64
CA PHE A 81 -8.16 -1.67 8.76
C PHE A 81 -8.28 -0.15 8.90
N GLY A 82 -7.23 0.49 9.31
CA GLY A 82 -7.17 1.93 9.44
C GLY A 82 -6.07 2.55 8.60
N PRO A 83 -5.87 3.86 8.76
CA PRO A 83 -4.91 4.64 7.97
C PRO A 83 -3.47 4.17 8.13
N ARG A 84 -3.09 3.64 9.29
CA ARG A 84 -1.73 3.14 9.52
C ARG A 84 -1.48 1.83 8.76
N THR A 85 -2.45 0.92 8.74
CA THR A 85 -2.37 -0.32 7.96
C THR A 85 -2.29 0.00 6.48
N TYR A 86 -3.18 0.86 5.97
CA TYR A 86 -3.13 1.27 4.57
C TYR A 86 -1.85 2.02 4.20
N ALA A 87 -1.29 2.83 5.10
CA ALA A 87 0.00 3.48 4.87
C ALA A 87 1.12 2.45 4.65
N LYS A 88 1.14 1.37 5.43
CA LYS A 88 2.13 0.29 5.27
C LYS A 88 1.93 -0.50 3.98
N VAL A 89 0.69 -0.74 3.58
CA VAL A 89 0.38 -1.36 2.29
C VAL A 89 0.81 -0.44 1.13
N CYS A 90 0.47 0.84 1.20
CA CYS A 90 0.86 1.82 0.18
C CYS A 90 2.38 1.97 0.07
N GLU A 91 3.10 1.97 1.20
CA GLU A 91 4.56 1.97 1.20
C GLU A 91 5.12 0.74 0.46
N LEU A 92 4.61 -0.45 0.75
CA LEU A 92 5.02 -1.68 0.06
C LEU A 92 4.78 -1.57 -1.45
N LEU A 93 3.61 -1.10 -1.85
CA LEU A 93 3.28 -0.93 -3.26
C LEU A 93 4.27 0.00 -3.97
N LEU A 94 4.61 1.14 -3.37
CA LEU A 94 5.61 2.06 -3.95
C LEU A 94 7.00 1.43 -4.00
N ARG A 95 7.40 0.64 -3.00
CA ARG A 95 8.67 -0.10 -2.99
C ARG A 95 8.74 -1.15 -4.10
N LEU A 96 7.60 -1.70 -4.50
CA LEU A 96 7.44 -2.64 -5.61
C LEU A 96 7.12 -1.96 -6.95
N GLN A 97 7.20 -0.62 -7.01
CA GLN A 97 6.86 0.19 -8.19
C GLN A 97 5.41 -0.01 -8.67
N ALA A 98 4.52 -0.31 -7.75
CA ALA A 98 3.08 -0.40 -7.98
C ALA A 98 2.38 0.93 -7.66
N ASN A 99 1.15 1.11 -8.16
CA ASN A 99 0.40 2.36 -8.05
C ASN A 99 -1.10 2.16 -7.82
N TYR A 100 -1.55 0.93 -7.60
CA TYR A 100 -2.96 0.59 -7.55
C TYR A 100 -3.27 -0.34 -6.38
N LEU A 101 -4.42 -0.14 -5.73
CA LEU A 101 -4.88 -0.96 -4.62
C LEU A 101 -6.40 -1.16 -4.70
N CYS A 102 -6.84 -2.42 -4.74
CA CYS A 102 -8.20 -2.76 -4.33
C CYS A 102 -8.18 -3.04 -2.83
N PRO A 103 -8.88 -2.24 -2.02
CA PRO A 103 -8.90 -2.43 -0.57
C PRO A 103 -9.70 -3.65 -0.16
N ALA A 104 -9.56 -4.07 1.11
CA ALA A 104 -10.39 -5.09 1.70
C ALA A 104 -11.86 -4.65 1.72
N MET A 105 -12.76 -5.58 1.38
CA MET A 105 -14.19 -5.28 1.20
C MET A 105 -15.12 -6.37 1.74
N HIS A 106 -14.57 -7.41 2.36
CA HIS A 106 -15.37 -8.44 3.01
C HIS A 106 -16.19 -7.85 4.17
N ASP A 107 -17.31 -8.49 4.52
CA ASP A 107 -18.20 -8.04 5.58
C ASP A 107 -17.53 -7.84 6.95
N ALA A 108 -16.50 -8.63 7.25
CA ALA A 108 -15.69 -8.46 8.46
C ALA A 108 -14.82 -7.21 8.42
N SER A 109 -14.45 -6.75 7.23
CA SER A 109 -13.63 -5.57 7.03
C SER A 109 -14.51 -4.33 6.89
N MET A 110 -14.12 -3.24 7.54
CA MET A 110 -14.78 -1.96 7.33
C MET A 110 -14.43 -1.44 5.93
N ALA A 111 -15.44 -0.94 5.21
CA ALA A 111 -15.20 -0.34 3.91
C ALA A 111 -14.18 0.81 3.99
N PHE A 112 -13.29 0.88 3.03
CA PHE A 112 -12.17 1.84 2.98
C PHE A 112 -12.60 3.29 3.23
N HIS A 113 -13.70 3.72 2.64
CA HIS A 113 -14.19 5.10 2.71
C HIS A 113 -14.86 5.47 4.03
N ARG A 114 -15.18 4.49 4.89
CA ARG A 114 -15.78 4.76 6.21
C ARG A 114 -14.83 5.44 7.18
N ILE A 115 -13.54 5.34 6.93
CA ILE A 115 -12.51 6.05 7.70
C ILE A 115 -11.92 7.11 6.76
N PRO A 116 -12.29 8.40 6.93
CA PRO A 116 -11.88 9.47 6.02
C PRO A 116 -10.35 9.59 5.86
N GLU A 117 -9.59 9.26 6.89
CA GLU A 117 -8.13 9.31 6.91
C GLU A 117 -7.51 8.32 5.93
N ASN A 118 -8.19 7.21 5.61
CA ASN A 118 -7.72 6.24 4.61
C ASN A 118 -7.54 6.89 3.25
N ARG A 119 -8.48 7.75 2.85
CA ARG A 119 -8.39 8.53 1.60
C ARG A 119 -7.19 9.46 1.60
N VAL A 120 -6.97 10.14 2.72
CA VAL A 120 -5.82 11.06 2.88
C VAL A 120 -4.50 10.29 2.73
N VAL A 121 -4.42 9.10 3.30
CA VAL A 121 -3.24 8.22 3.14
C VAL A 121 -3.06 7.83 1.68
N ALA A 122 -4.08 7.31 1.03
CA ALA A 122 -3.98 6.91 -0.39
C ALA A 122 -3.52 8.07 -1.28
N ASP A 123 -4.06 9.27 -1.08
CA ASP A 123 -3.63 10.46 -1.80
C ASP A 123 -2.18 10.83 -1.50
N ARG A 124 -1.78 10.84 -0.23
CA ARG A 124 -0.40 11.13 0.19
C ARG A 124 0.61 10.20 -0.48
N PHE A 125 0.29 8.92 -0.58
CA PHE A 125 1.13 7.92 -1.26
C PHE A 125 0.93 7.89 -2.78
N ALA A 126 0.04 8.70 -3.32
CA ALA A 126 -0.33 8.72 -4.74
C ALA A 126 -0.78 7.34 -5.28
N ILE A 127 -1.46 6.55 -4.45
CA ILE A 127 -2.02 5.25 -4.82
C ILE A 127 -3.43 5.44 -5.36
N ILE A 128 -3.70 4.83 -6.51
CA ILE A 128 -5.02 4.79 -7.12
C ILE A 128 -5.83 3.70 -6.45
N MET A 129 -6.99 4.07 -5.94
CA MET A 129 -7.89 3.12 -5.30
C MET A 129 -8.86 2.53 -6.32
N GLY A 130 -8.95 1.22 -6.30
CA GLY A 130 -9.95 0.48 -7.07
C GLY A 130 -10.99 -0.16 -6.18
N SER A 131 -11.83 -0.98 -6.78
CA SER A 131 -12.80 -1.81 -6.07
C SER A 131 -12.98 -3.15 -6.78
N SER A 132 -13.68 -4.08 -6.15
CA SER A 132 -13.91 -5.41 -6.69
C SER A 132 -15.38 -5.82 -6.45
N HIS A 133 -15.72 -7.07 -6.73
CA HIS A 133 -17.06 -7.62 -6.83
C HIS A 133 -18.03 -7.30 -5.68
N CYS A 134 -17.55 -7.19 -4.44
CA CYS A 134 -18.44 -6.91 -3.30
C CYS A 134 -18.82 -5.42 -3.19
N GLU A 135 -17.99 -4.52 -3.69
CA GLU A 135 -18.17 -3.07 -3.54
C GLU A 135 -17.71 -2.30 -4.78
N PRO A 136 -18.40 -2.46 -5.91
CA PRO A 136 -17.96 -1.86 -7.16
C PRO A 136 -17.86 -0.33 -7.11
N LEU A 137 -18.61 0.32 -6.21
CA LEU A 137 -18.59 1.77 -6.02
C LEU A 137 -17.88 2.20 -4.74
N LEU A 138 -17.22 1.30 -4.01
CA LEU A 138 -16.68 1.54 -2.67
C LEU A 138 -17.71 1.99 -1.61
N PHE A 139 -19.00 1.85 -1.91
CA PHE A 139 -20.11 2.16 -1.03
C PHE A 139 -20.64 0.89 -0.38
N ASN A 140 -19.93 0.44 0.63
CA ASN A 140 -20.30 -0.79 1.32
C ASN A 140 -21.73 -0.74 1.84
N LYS A 141 -22.52 -1.75 1.48
CA LYS A 141 -23.76 -2.14 2.18
C LYS A 141 -24.89 -1.11 2.20
N ILE A 142 -24.76 0.01 1.51
CA ILE A 142 -25.86 1.00 1.44
C ILE A 142 -27.07 0.39 0.75
N GLY A 143 -26.87 -0.43 -0.28
CA GLY A 143 -27.97 -1.12 -0.98
C GLY A 143 -28.59 -2.28 -0.23
N ARG A 144 -27.95 -2.81 0.81
CA ARG A 144 -28.49 -3.94 1.60
C ARG A 144 -29.47 -3.52 2.68
N ALA A 145 -29.54 -2.25 3.01
CA ALA A 145 -30.46 -1.73 4.01
C ALA A 145 -31.94 -1.61 3.50
N HIS A 146 -32.16 -1.88 2.23
CA HIS A 146 -33.46 -1.67 1.58
C HIS A 146 -33.96 -2.89 0.83
N VAL A 147 -33.48 -4.09 1.14
CA VAL A 147 -34.01 -5.35 0.60
C VAL A 147 -34.59 -6.18 1.70
#